data_1513604d532ec794977963354b081ae9
#
_entry.id   1513604d532ec794977963354b081ae9
#
_cell.length_a   1.000
_cell.length_b   1.000
_cell.length_c   1.000
_cell.angle_alpha   90.00
_cell.angle_beta   90.00
_cell.angle_gamma   90.00
#
_symmetry.space_group_name_H-M   'P 1'
#
loop_
_entity.id
_entity.type
_entity.pdbx_description
1 polymer ?
#
loop_
_entity_poly.entity_id
_entity_poly.type
_entity_poly.pdbx_seq_one_letter_code
_entity_poly.pdbx_strand_id
1 'polypeptide(L)' 'MKTALFLSDYDLSTVHYLCSYYIDNANLDRQDEDYITELKNRVENLMEVSK' A
#
# COMPACT_ATOMS: atom_id res chain seq x y z
N MET A 1 8.71 -20.48 0.85
CA MET A 1 8.56 -20.13 2.25
C MET A 1 7.37 -19.21 2.46
N LYS A 2 6.62 -19.49 3.48
CA LYS A 2 5.46 -18.69 3.80
C LYS A 2 5.75 -17.74 4.92
N THR A 3 5.40 -16.50 4.74
CA THR A 3 5.59 -15.51 5.77
C THR A 3 4.25 -14.88 6.09
N ALA A 4 3.87 -14.98 7.33
CA ALA A 4 2.65 -14.31 7.78
C ALA A 4 3.01 -12.92 8.22
N LEU A 5 2.43 -11.94 7.57
CA LEU A 5 2.66 -10.56 7.92
C LEU A 5 1.49 -10.07 8.74
N PHE A 6 1.79 -9.66 9.96
CA PHE A 6 0.78 -9.06 10.82
C PHE A 6 1.04 -7.58 10.88
N LEU A 7 0.12 -6.81 10.30
CA LEU A 7 0.25 -5.37 10.26
C LEU A 7 -0.80 -4.75 11.16
N SER A 8 -0.35 -3.86 12.01
CA SER A 8 -1.28 -3.09 12.83
C SER A 8 -1.92 -2.00 11.98
N ASP A 9 -2.93 -1.34 12.53
CA ASP A 9 -3.55 -0.22 11.84
C ASP A 9 -2.53 0.86 11.53
N TYR A 10 -1.62 1.08 12.45
CA TYR A 10 -0.56 2.06 12.23
C TYR A 10 0.32 1.66 11.06
N ASP A 11 0.66 0.37 10.98
CA ASP A 11 1.49 -0.12 9.89
C ASP A 11 0.79 0.04 8.56
N LEU A 12 -0.50 -0.27 8.51
CA LEU A 12 -1.27 -0.12 7.28
C LEU A 12 -1.32 1.33 6.85
N SER A 13 -1.54 2.23 7.79
CA SER A 13 -1.56 3.65 7.48
C SER A 13 -0.23 4.12 6.93
N THR A 14 0.87 3.63 7.50
CA THR A 14 2.19 3.99 7.04
C THR A 14 2.42 3.50 5.62
N VAL A 15 2.06 2.26 5.33
CA VAL A 15 2.23 1.72 3.98
C VAL A 15 1.39 2.52 2.99
N HIS A 16 0.16 2.83 3.37
CA HIS A 16 -0.72 3.62 2.51
C HIS A 16 -0.11 4.98 2.21
N TYR A 17 0.39 5.63 3.24
CA TYR A 17 1.03 6.93 3.07
C TYR A 17 2.24 6.85 2.14
N LEU A 18 3.07 5.84 2.35
CA LEU A 18 4.27 5.68 1.53
C LEU A 18 3.92 5.41 0.07
N CYS A 19 2.89 4.61 -0.16
CA CYS A 19 2.45 4.36 -1.53
C CYS A 19 1.98 5.65 -2.21
N SER A 20 1.19 6.44 -1.50
CA SER A 20 0.71 7.71 -2.03
C SER A 20 1.87 8.66 -2.33
N TYR A 21 2.80 8.75 -1.39
CA TYR A 21 3.95 9.61 -1.56
C TYR A 21 4.79 9.19 -2.75
N TYR A 22 4.97 7.90 -2.90
CA TYR A 22 5.79 7.35 -3.98
C TYR A 22 5.15 7.65 -5.33
N ILE A 23 3.84 7.46 -5.43
CA ILE A 23 3.12 7.74 -6.68
C ILE A 23 3.25 9.22 -7.04
N ASP A 24 3.13 10.09 -6.05
CA ASP A 24 3.13 11.53 -6.31
C ASP A 24 4.51 12.07 -6.64
N ASN A 25 5.56 11.46 -6.11
CA ASN A 25 6.89 12.06 -6.18
C ASN A 25 7.89 11.28 -7.02
N ALA A 26 7.66 10.00 -7.26
CA ALA A 26 8.57 9.21 -8.06
C ALA A 26 8.15 9.24 -9.52
N ASN A 27 9.15 9.20 -10.39
CA ASN A 27 8.89 9.18 -11.83
C ASN A 27 8.72 7.72 -12.26
N LEU A 28 7.54 7.18 -12.03
CA LEU A 28 7.28 5.77 -12.25
C LEU A 28 6.87 5.48 -13.68
N ASP A 29 7.29 4.32 -14.18
CA ASP A 29 6.72 3.77 -15.39
C ASP A 29 5.27 3.43 -15.13
N ARG A 30 4.49 3.38 -16.20
CA ARG A 30 3.09 3.07 -16.05
C ARG A 30 2.87 1.73 -15.35
N GLN A 31 3.72 0.76 -15.67
CA GLN A 31 3.60 -0.57 -15.07
C GLN A 31 3.84 -0.52 -13.57
N ASP A 32 4.86 0.21 -13.16
CA ASP A 32 5.17 0.35 -11.74
C ASP A 32 4.08 1.13 -11.03
N GLU A 33 3.58 2.17 -11.67
CA GLU A 33 2.51 2.97 -11.09
C GLU A 33 1.26 2.13 -10.87
N ASP A 34 0.92 1.29 -11.83
CA ASP A 34 -0.24 0.41 -11.70
C ASP A 34 -0.07 -0.54 -10.53
N TYR A 35 1.14 -1.09 -10.38
CA TYR A 35 1.40 -2.01 -9.29
C TYR A 35 1.25 -1.33 -7.93
N ILE A 36 1.83 -0.15 -7.80
CA ILE A 36 1.78 0.58 -6.53
C ILE A 36 0.35 1.01 -6.22
N THR A 37 -0.39 1.42 -7.24
CA THR A 37 -1.79 1.80 -7.06
C THR A 37 -2.62 0.61 -6.58
N GLU A 38 -2.39 -0.55 -7.15
CA GLU A 38 -3.09 -1.74 -6.73
C GLU A 38 -2.76 -2.10 -5.29
N LEU A 39 -1.49 -2.00 -4.93
CA LEU A 39 -1.07 -2.26 -3.56
C LEU A 39 -1.74 -1.30 -2.59
N LYS A 40 -1.80 -0.03 -2.95
CA LYS A 40 -2.46 0.98 -2.14
C LYS A 40 -3.93 0.63 -1.93
N ASN A 41 -4.60 0.19 -2.98
CA ASN A 41 -6.00 -0.18 -2.88
C ASN A 41 -6.20 -1.37 -1.95
N ARG A 42 -5.30 -2.34 -2.01
CA ARG A 42 -5.38 -3.49 -1.11
C ARG A 42 -5.23 -3.07 0.33
N VAL A 43 -4.31 -2.15 0.60
CA VAL A 43 -4.11 -1.66 1.96
C VAL A 43 -5.37 -0.93 2.43
N GLU A 44 -5.98 -0.14 1.57
CA GLU A 44 -7.20 0.55 1.93
C GLU A 44 -8.31 -0.42 2.30
N ASN A 45 -8.43 -1.50 1.54
CA ASN A 45 -9.44 -2.51 1.83
C ASN A 45 -9.20 -3.16 3.18
N LEU A 46 -7.94 -3.44 3.49
CA LEU A 46 -7.61 -4.03 4.78
C LEU A 46 -7.92 -3.07 5.93
N MET A 47 -7.67 -1.79 5.71
CA MET A 47 -7.97 -0.80 6.74
C MET A 47 -9.46 -0.71 7.01
N GLU A 48 -10.27 -0.79 5.97
CA GLU A 48 -11.72 -0.76 6.14
C GLU A 48 -12.23 -1.99 6.85
N VAL A 49 -11.67 -3.14 6.49
CA VAL A 49 -12.10 -4.38 7.11
C VAL A 49 -11.75 -4.43 8.59
N SER A 50 -10.68 -3.75 8.97
CA SER A 50 -10.21 -3.74 10.35
C SER A 50 -11.09 -2.95 11.29
N LYS A 51 -11.99 -2.16 10.76
CA LYS A 51 -12.86 -1.35 11.62
C LYS A 51 -13.99 -2.20 12.25
#